data_1a783af791563f3f746b079a0e5dfd93
#
_entry.id   1a783af791563f3f746b079a0e5dfd93
#
_cell.length_a   1.000
_cell.length_b   1.000
_cell.length_c   1.000
_cell.angle_alpha   90.00
_cell.angle_beta   90.00
_cell.angle_gamma   90.00
#
_symmetry.space_group_name_H-M   'P 1'
#
loop_
_entity.id
_entity.type
_entity.pdbx_description
1 polymer ?
#
loop_
_entity_poly.entity_id
_entity_poly.type
_entity_poly.pdbx_seq_one_letter_code
_entity_poly.pdbx_strand_id
1 'polypeptide(L)'
;MILGRNLNQIGYVNREVSSSTDGTYLFAQSVLDLISNNHEKGIPVTCIEIPQNFTKLDFSDIEEESKESEVIWSIFQFIKSNRHRLFFFLPNYYFLGSQIESVVEDSKSVITELSIFLDQVGVKETSIILRIGSAYGARRGTMERFCREVMSLGDSAVKKLSVCNDEKPSLFSVTDLLSGVFYSVGLPIVFRFLPHQFNSGGLSTREAYFLAVSTWPGGKVPIFIHSESSEVDENGVSLSPVPSDKLLHRIPTFGLEIDVILDIPSGLEGCIGYLANYISLRPMVINKVGRK
;
A
#
# COMPACT_ATOMS: atom_id res chain seq x y z
N MET A 1 -7.49 15.57 -15.80
CA MET A 1 -6.28 16.39 -15.51
C MET A 1 -5.07 15.57 -15.87
N ILE A 2 -4.19 16.01 -16.77
CA ILE A 2 -2.98 15.26 -17.15
C ILE A 2 -1.93 15.61 -16.08
N LEU A 3 -1.87 14.78 -15.06
CA LEU A 3 -0.77 14.74 -14.11
C LEU A 3 0.46 14.33 -14.91
N GLY A 4 1.51 15.10 -14.88
CA GLY A 4 2.75 15.01 -15.68
C GLY A 4 3.04 13.64 -16.35
N ARG A 5 3.81 13.62 -17.40
CA ARG A 5 3.92 12.51 -18.38
C ARG A 5 4.13 11.08 -17.81
N ASN A 6 4.39 10.90 -16.51
CA ASN A 6 4.79 9.60 -15.93
C ASN A 6 4.07 9.25 -14.61
N LEU A 7 3.18 10.11 -14.11
CA LEU A 7 2.33 9.81 -12.97
C LEU A 7 0.96 9.42 -13.51
N ASN A 8 0.61 8.15 -13.44
CA ASN A 8 -0.63 7.62 -14.02
C ASN A 8 -1.85 8.06 -13.20
N GLN A 9 -1.88 7.66 -11.94
CA GLN A 9 -3.04 7.88 -11.08
C GLN A 9 -2.59 8.18 -9.65
N ILE A 10 -3.40 8.97 -8.93
CA ILE A 10 -3.19 9.28 -7.52
C ILE A 10 -4.39 8.80 -6.71
N GLY A 11 -4.11 8.25 -5.55
CA GLY A 11 -5.07 7.94 -4.50
C GLY A 11 -4.52 8.35 -3.13
N TYR A 12 -5.17 7.93 -2.07
CA TYR A 12 -4.72 8.14 -0.70
C TYR A 12 -5.03 6.94 0.18
N VAL A 13 -4.36 6.86 1.34
CA VAL A 13 -4.67 5.86 2.37
C VAL A 13 -5.92 6.29 3.11
N ASN A 14 -7.01 5.53 2.97
CA ASN A 14 -8.22 5.72 3.76
C ASN A 14 -8.12 4.91 5.06
N ARG A 15 -8.34 5.60 6.20
CA ARG A 15 -8.32 5.05 7.56
C ARG A 15 -9.69 5.07 8.24
N GLU A 16 -10.73 5.46 7.50
CA GLU A 16 -12.07 5.68 8.04
C GLU A 16 -12.98 4.46 7.88
N VAL A 17 -12.55 3.42 7.16
CA VAL A 17 -13.33 2.18 7.06
C VAL A 17 -13.44 1.58 8.45
N SER A 18 -14.66 1.59 8.96
CA SER A 18 -14.99 1.23 10.34
C SER A 18 -14.70 -0.25 10.62
N SER A 19 -14.05 -0.52 11.76
CA SER A 19 -13.92 -1.87 12.33
C SER A 19 -15.24 -2.46 12.83
N SER A 20 -16.28 -1.65 12.93
CA SER A 20 -17.62 -2.04 13.40
C SER A 20 -18.53 -2.52 12.28
N THR A 21 -17.99 -2.92 11.15
CA THR A 21 -18.76 -3.60 10.11
C THR A 21 -19.09 -5.00 10.60
N ASP A 22 -20.24 -5.11 11.27
CA ASP A 22 -20.79 -6.41 11.67
C ASP A 22 -21.22 -7.18 10.41
N GLY A 23 -20.21 -7.76 9.72
CA GLY A 23 -20.44 -8.68 8.63
C GLY A 23 -19.95 -8.22 7.24
N THR A 24 -19.91 -9.19 6.38
CA THR A 24 -19.39 -9.15 5.00
C THR A 24 -20.11 -8.10 4.15
N TYR A 25 -21.44 -7.98 4.29
CA TYR A 25 -22.26 -6.99 3.59
C TYR A 25 -21.82 -5.55 3.87
N LEU A 26 -21.71 -5.17 5.15
CA LEU A 26 -21.38 -3.79 5.52
C LEU A 26 -19.95 -3.42 5.10
N PHE A 27 -19.01 -4.36 5.15
CA PHE A 27 -17.69 -4.13 4.62
C PHE A 27 -17.72 -3.87 3.11
N ALA A 28 -18.38 -4.74 2.35
CA ALA A 28 -18.49 -4.58 0.90
C ALA A 28 -19.21 -3.27 0.53
N GLN A 29 -20.29 -2.91 1.25
CA GLN A 29 -20.99 -1.64 1.03
C GLN A 29 -20.09 -0.44 1.32
N SER A 30 -19.32 -0.47 2.41
CA SER A 30 -18.37 0.59 2.74
C SER A 30 -17.29 0.76 1.66
N VAL A 31 -16.82 -0.35 1.08
CA VAL A 31 -15.87 -0.31 -0.04
C VAL A 31 -16.52 0.35 -1.28
N LEU A 32 -17.77 -0.04 -1.62
CA LEU A 32 -18.50 0.54 -2.76
C LEU A 32 -18.71 2.05 -2.58
N ASP A 33 -19.17 2.46 -1.41
CA ASP A 33 -19.40 3.88 -1.10
C ASP A 33 -18.09 4.68 -1.20
N LEU A 34 -17.00 4.13 -0.67
CA LEU A 34 -15.69 4.78 -0.70
C LEU A 34 -15.14 4.93 -2.13
N ILE A 35 -15.15 3.86 -2.95
CA ILE A 35 -14.66 3.95 -4.33
C ILE A 35 -15.53 4.87 -5.18
N SER A 36 -16.84 4.92 -4.93
CA SER A 36 -17.78 5.81 -5.61
C SER A 36 -17.50 7.27 -5.27
N ASN A 37 -17.39 7.60 -3.98
CA ASN A 37 -17.06 8.95 -3.51
C ASN A 37 -15.68 9.41 -4.03
N ASN A 38 -14.67 8.54 -4.01
CA ASN A 38 -13.35 8.86 -4.55
C ASN A 38 -13.41 9.16 -6.05
N HIS A 39 -14.14 8.37 -6.81
CA HIS A 39 -14.30 8.57 -8.23
C HIS A 39 -14.98 9.91 -8.57
N GLU A 40 -16.05 10.26 -7.85
CA GLU A 40 -16.74 11.57 -7.99
C GLU A 40 -15.78 12.76 -7.73
N LYS A 41 -14.79 12.57 -6.88
CA LYS A 41 -13.72 13.56 -6.61
C LYS A 41 -12.56 13.49 -7.60
N GLY A 42 -12.63 12.64 -8.62
CA GLY A 42 -11.57 12.47 -9.61
C GLY A 42 -10.36 11.68 -9.08
N ILE A 43 -10.55 10.85 -8.06
CA ILE A 43 -9.51 10.02 -7.44
C ILE A 43 -9.74 8.57 -7.86
N PRO A 44 -8.97 8.03 -8.84
CA PRO A 44 -9.20 6.71 -9.42
C PRO A 44 -8.51 5.57 -8.67
N VAL A 45 -7.81 5.86 -7.58
CA VAL A 45 -7.10 4.86 -6.76
C VAL A 45 -7.60 4.95 -5.32
N THR A 46 -8.00 3.82 -4.75
CA THR A 46 -8.37 3.71 -3.34
C THR A 46 -7.46 2.71 -2.64
N CYS A 47 -6.87 3.11 -1.53
CA CYS A 47 -6.14 2.24 -0.62
C CYS A 47 -6.80 2.27 0.75
N ILE A 48 -7.22 1.11 1.24
CA ILE A 48 -7.89 0.97 2.54
C ILE A 48 -6.90 0.40 3.53
N GLU A 49 -6.62 1.13 4.61
CA GLU A 49 -5.89 0.61 5.75
C GLU A 49 -6.82 -0.27 6.60
N ILE A 50 -6.43 -1.52 6.82
CA ILE A 50 -7.23 -2.46 7.59
C ILE A 50 -7.08 -2.17 9.08
N PRO A 51 -8.17 -1.92 9.82
CA PRO A 51 -8.10 -1.58 11.24
C PRO A 51 -7.67 -2.76 12.12
N GLN A 52 -7.13 -2.47 13.31
CA GLN A 52 -6.61 -3.49 14.22
C GLN A 52 -7.65 -4.53 14.66
N ASN A 53 -8.88 -4.08 14.84
CA ASN A 53 -9.98 -4.93 15.30
C ASN A 53 -10.84 -5.39 14.12
N PHE A 54 -10.20 -5.70 12.99
CA PHE A 54 -10.91 -6.17 11.82
C PHE A 54 -11.59 -7.49 12.14
N THR A 55 -12.90 -7.48 12.15
CA THR A 55 -13.70 -8.68 12.41
C THR A 55 -13.47 -9.69 11.30
N LYS A 56 -13.39 -10.98 11.64
CA LYS A 56 -13.31 -12.04 10.64
C LYS A 56 -14.55 -11.95 9.75
N LEU A 57 -14.33 -11.63 8.50
CA LEU A 57 -15.33 -11.68 7.45
C LEU A 57 -15.29 -13.07 6.82
N ASP A 58 -16.39 -13.52 6.31
CA ASP A 58 -16.47 -14.77 5.56
C ASP A 58 -16.99 -14.46 4.16
N PHE A 59 -16.07 -14.41 3.21
CA PHE A 59 -16.39 -14.25 1.80
C PHE A 59 -16.46 -15.58 1.05
N SER A 60 -16.14 -16.70 1.72
CA SER A 60 -16.11 -18.01 1.07
C SER A 60 -17.51 -18.60 0.83
N ASP A 61 -18.49 -18.18 1.62
CA ASP A 61 -19.83 -18.78 1.69
C ASP A 61 -20.95 -17.79 1.31
N ILE A 62 -20.66 -16.91 0.31
CA ILE A 62 -21.66 -15.95 -0.15
C ILE A 62 -22.66 -16.66 -1.07
N GLU A 63 -23.92 -16.69 -0.67
CA GLU A 63 -25.03 -17.25 -1.46
C GLU A 63 -25.29 -16.40 -2.71
N GLU A 64 -25.56 -17.06 -3.83
CA GLU A 64 -26.06 -16.40 -5.03
C GLU A 64 -27.39 -15.68 -4.71
N GLU A 65 -27.58 -14.47 -5.26
CA GLU A 65 -28.77 -13.61 -5.02
C GLU A 65 -28.86 -13.05 -3.57
N SER A 66 -27.80 -13.13 -2.77
CA SER A 66 -27.72 -12.45 -1.48
C SER A 66 -27.43 -10.96 -1.64
N LYS A 67 -27.67 -10.16 -0.61
CA LYS A 67 -27.29 -8.73 -0.60
C LYS A 67 -25.78 -8.55 -0.74
N GLU A 68 -25.01 -9.46 -0.18
CA GLU A 68 -23.54 -9.49 -0.28
C GLU A 68 -23.11 -9.67 -1.75
N SER A 69 -23.70 -10.62 -2.47
CA SER A 69 -23.39 -10.88 -3.87
C SER A 69 -23.77 -9.70 -4.77
N GLU A 70 -24.89 -9.03 -4.50
CA GLU A 70 -25.34 -7.83 -5.25
C GLU A 70 -24.34 -6.67 -5.09
N VAL A 71 -23.85 -6.43 -3.86
CA VAL A 71 -22.87 -5.36 -3.59
C VAL A 71 -21.52 -5.69 -4.23
N ILE A 72 -21.04 -6.92 -4.09
CA ILE A 72 -19.79 -7.38 -4.72
C ILE A 72 -19.86 -7.23 -6.24
N TRP A 73 -20.97 -7.61 -6.86
CA TRP A 73 -21.21 -7.39 -8.28
C TRP A 73 -21.18 -5.90 -8.65
N SER A 74 -21.77 -5.05 -7.81
CA SER A 74 -21.75 -3.59 -8.01
C SER A 74 -20.34 -3.03 -7.96
N ILE A 75 -19.50 -3.50 -7.03
CA ILE A 75 -18.08 -3.14 -6.95
C ILE A 75 -17.36 -3.57 -8.23
N PHE A 76 -17.55 -4.82 -8.69
CA PHE A 76 -16.96 -5.32 -9.91
C PHE A 76 -17.31 -4.44 -11.12
N GLN A 77 -18.60 -4.15 -11.32
CA GLN A 77 -19.06 -3.30 -12.42
C GLN A 77 -18.48 -1.89 -12.33
N PHE A 78 -18.46 -1.32 -11.14
CA PHE A 78 -17.89 0.01 -10.90
C PHE A 78 -16.40 0.08 -11.26
N ILE A 79 -15.61 -0.84 -10.73
CA ILE A 79 -14.16 -0.90 -10.99
C ILE A 79 -13.87 -1.11 -12.46
N LYS A 80 -14.58 -2.03 -13.12
CA LYS A 80 -14.42 -2.33 -14.54
C LYS A 80 -14.77 -1.13 -15.43
N SER A 81 -15.88 -0.46 -15.14
CA SER A 81 -16.38 0.67 -15.96
C SER A 81 -15.51 1.92 -15.81
N ASN A 82 -14.99 2.15 -14.60
CA ASN A 82 -14.26 3.36 -14.25
C ASN A 82 -12.73 3.17 -14.25
N ARG A 83 -12.24 1.94 -14.50
CA ARG A 83 -10.82 1.58 -14.36
C ARG A 83 -10.25 1.98 -12.99
N HIS A 84 -11.10 1.86 -11.95
CA HIS A 84 -10.71 2.20 -10.59
C HIS A 84 -9.78 1.12 -10.02
N ARG A 85 -8.74 1.51 -9.28
CA ARG A 85 -7.82 0.57 -8.62
C ARG A 85 -8.09 0.52 -7.13
N LEU A 86 -8.15 -0.69 -6.58
CA LEU A 86 -8.41 -0.93 -5.16
C LEU A 86 -7.24 -1.68 -4.53
N PHE A 87 -6.75 -1.17 -3.40
CA PHE A 87 -5.64 -1.73 -2.62
C PHE A 87 -6.01 -1.83 -1.15
N PHE A 88 -5.38 -2.78 -0.46
CA PHE A 88 -5.45 -2.87 0.99
C PHE A 88 -4.06 -2.71 1.59
N PHE A 89 -3.96 -1.98 2.69
CA PHE A 89 -2.73 -1.82 3.45
C PHE A 89 -2.91 -2.45 4.83
N LEU A 90 -2.03 -3.39 5.18
CA LEU A 90 -2.00 -4.03 6.48
C LEU A 90 -0.99 -3.31 7.38
N PRO A 91 -1.45 -2.61 8.42
CA PRO A 91 -0.56 -1.87 9.33
C PRO A 91 0.13 -2.77 10.34
N ASN A 92 0.82 -2.14 11.30
CA ASN A 92 1.83 -2.74 12.19
C ASN A 92 1.32 -3.75 13.25
N TYR A 93 0.16 -4.29 13.13
CA TYR A 93 -0.36 -5.36 13.99
C TYR A 93 -0.65 -6.66 13.23
N TYR A 94 -0.52 -6.65 11.90
CA TYR A 94 -0.60 -7.85 11.06
C TYR A 94 0.80 -8.22 10.55
N PHE A 95 1.41 -9.21 11.15
CA PHE A 95 2.79 -9.59 10.88
C PHE A 95 2.97 -11.08 10.63
N LEU A 96 3.20 -11.47 9.39
CA LEU A 96 3.58 -12.85 9.06
C LEU A 96 4.96 -13.22 9.61
N GLY A 97 5.85 -12.25 9.86
CA GLY A 97 7.17 -12.47 10.47
C GLY A 97 7.17 -12.58 11.99
N SER A 98 6.00 -12.52 12.66
CA SER A 98 5.90 -12.57 14.12
C SER A 98 6.42 -13.89 14.70
N GLN A 99 6.87 -13.85 15.96
CA GLN A 99 7.15 -15.04 16.77
C GLN A 99 5.90 -15.50 17.55
N ILE A 100 4.86 -14.69 17.58
CA ILE A 100 3.61 -14.97 18.28
C ILE A 100 2.65 -15.61 17.28
N GLU A 101 2.35 -16.88 17.49
CA GLU A 101 1.53 -17.70 16.57
C GLU A 101 0.15 -17.10 16.31
N SER A 102 -0.54 -16.60 17.35
CA SER A 102 -1.85 -15.97 17.17
C SER A 102 -1.81 -14.73 16.25
N VAL A 103 -0.73 -13.92 16.30
CA VAL A 103 -0.56 -12.78 15.39
C VAL A 103 -0.37 -13.24 13.94
N VAL A 104 0.35 -14.35 13.73
CA VAL A 104 0.55 -14.92 12.40
C VAL A 104 -0.77 -15.48 11.86
N GLU A 105 -1.52 -16.25 12.66
CA GLU A 105 -2.80 -16.82 12.24
C GLU A 105 -3.85 -15.74 11.97
N ASP A 106 -3.94 -14.71 12.80
CA ASP A 106 -4.82 -13.55 12.54
C ASP A 106 -4.43 -12.85 11.23
N SER A 107 -3.14 -12.66 10.99
CA SER A 107 -2.64 -12.05 9.75
C SER A 107 -2.99 -12.90 8.53
N LYS A 108 -2.81 -14.22 8.59
CA LYS A 108 -3.18 -15.15 7.52
C LYS A 108 -4.67 -15.12 7.24
N SER A 109 -5.48 -15.14 8.31
CA SER A 109 -6.95 -15.07 8.19
C SER A 109 -7.38 -13.81 7.44
N VAL A 110 -6.89 -12.64 7.85
CA VAL A 110 -7.22 -11.38 7.19
C VAL A 110 -6.76 -11.34 5.74
N ILE A 111 -5.54 -11.80 5.45
CA ILE A 111 -5.01 -11.88 4.08
C ILE A 111 -5.88 -12.79 3.21
N THR A 112 -6.29 -13.93 3.74
CA THR A 112 -7.11 -14.92 3.01
C THR A 112 -8.47 -14.33 2.67
N GLU A 113 -9.17 -13.72 3.63
CA GLU A 113 -10.48 -13.10 3.43
C GLU A 113 -10.41 -11.94 2.42
N LEU A 114 -9.43 -11.04 2.55
CA LEU A 114 -9.23 -9.98 1.57
C LEU A 114 -8.89 -10.52 0.17
N SER A 115 -8.17 -11.64 0.10
CA SER A 115 -7.86 -12.28 -1.19
C SER A 115 -9.10 -12.88 -1.84
N ILE A 116 -9.98 -13.54 -1.08
CA ILE A 116 -11.25 -14.07 -1.56
C ILE A 116 -12.15 -12.93 -2.03
N PHE A 117 -12.30 -11.88 -1.24
CA PHE A 117 -13.03 -10.67 -1.63
C PHE A 117 -12.54 -10.09 -2.97
N LEU A 118 -11.23 -9.94 -3.13
CA LEU A 118 -10.64 -9.43 -4.37
C LEU A 118 -10.87 -10.36 -5.57
N ASP A 119 -10.90 -11.68 -5.36
CA ASP A 119 -11.25 -12.65 -6.40
C ASP A 119 -12.71 -12.50 -6.83
N GLN A 120 -13.63 -12.38 -5.88
CA GLN A 120 -15.05 -12.20 -6.16
C GLN A 120 -15.35 -10.89 -6.87
N VAL A 121 -14.68 -9.81 -6.46
CA VAL A 121 -14.75 -8.50 -7.14
C VAL A 121 -14.07 -8.53 -8.52
N GLY A 122 -13.29 -9.58 -8.83
CA GLY A 122 -12.66 -9.77 -10.14
C GLY A 122 -11.56 -8.75 -10.47
N VAL A 123 -10.94 -8.14 -9.48
CA VAL A 123 -9.89 -7.12 -9.67
C VAL A 123 -8.56 -7.78 -9.97
N LYS A 124 -8.00 -7.51 -11.15
CA LYS A 124 -6.71 -8.05 -11.57
C LYS A 124 -5.52 -7.16 -11.17
N GLU A 125 -5.73 -5.85 -11.09
CA GLU A 125 -4.70 -4.86 -10.79
C GLU A 125 -4.87 -4.33 -9.36
N THR A 126 -4.64 -5.19 -8.39
CA THR A 126 -4.77 -4.92 -6.96
C THR A 126 -3.55 -5.42 -6.20
N SER A 127 -3.40 -5.01 -4.96
CA SER A 127 -2.46 -5.59 -4.01
C SER A 127 -2.92 -5.43 -2.56
N ILE A 128 -2.60 -6.43 -1.76
CA ILE A 128 -2.60 -6.36 -0.29
C ILE A 128 -1.16 -6.06 0.12
N ILE A 129 -0.94 -4.85 0.62
CA ILE A 129 0.40 -4.32 0.92
C ILE A 129 0.76 -4.68 2.36
N LEU A 130 1.85 -5.42 2.51
CA LEU A 130 2.33 -5.93 3.79
C LEU A 130 3.60 -5.20 4.26
N ARG A 131 3.81 -5.22 5.58
CA ARG A 131 5.13 -4.99 6.19
C ARG A 131 5.64 -6.31 6.75
N ILE A 132 6.97 -6.51 6.77
CA ILE A 132 7.54 -7.73 7.38
C ILE A 132 7.27 -7.77 8.88
N GLY A 133 7.33 -6.60 9.54
CA GLY A 133 7.10 -6.44 10.95
C GLY A 133 8.36 -6.18 11.77
N SER A 134 8.27 -6.36 13.09
CA SER A 134 9.37 -6.14 14.02
C SER A 134 10.47 -7.19 13.86
N ALA A 135 11.73 -6.77 13.94
CA ALA A 135 12.87 -7.67 13.72
C ALA A 135 13.12 -8.68 14.88
N TYR A 136 12.43 -8.54 16.01
CA TYR A 136 12.53 -9.45 17.17
C TYR A 136 13.98 -9.90 17.47
N GLY A 137 14.94 -8.97 17.43
CA GLY A 137 16.37 -9.22 17.70
C GLY A 137 17.16 -9.89 16.56
N ALA A 138 16.50 -10.47 15.55
CA ALA A 138 17.16 -11.14 14.42
C ALA A 138 16.43 -10.86 13.09
N ARG A 139 16.87 -9.83 12.36
CA ARG A 139 16.28 -9.44 11.05
C ARG A 139 16.16 -10.62 10.09
N ARG A 140 17.23 -11.40 9.94
CA ARG A 140 17.26 -12.58 9.05
C ARG A 140 16.19 -13.60 9.41
N GLY A 141 16.11 -14.02 10.70
CA GLY A 141 15.12 -14.98 11.14
C GLY A 141 13.69 -14.50 11.01
N THR A 142 13.44 -13.18 11.17
CA THR A 142 12.12 -12.59 10.93
C THR A 142 11.74 -12.65 9.44
N MET A 143 12.68 -12.35 8.55
CA MET A 143 12.47 -12.41 7.12
C MET A 143 12.24 -13.85 6.63
N GLU A 144 13.00 -14.82 7.15
CA GLU A 144 12.83 -16.25 6.85
C GLU A 144 11.46 -16.75 7.31
N ARG A 145 10.98 -16.35 8.49
CA ARG A 145 9.62 -16.66 8.94
C ARG A 145 8.57 -16.04 8.03
N PHE A 146 8.69 -14.75 7.73
CA PHE A 146 7.78 -14.06 6.81
C PHE A 146 7.67 -14.79 5.47
N CYS A 147 8.77 -15.13 4.85
CA CYS A 147 8.77 -15.86 3.57
C CYS A 147 8.13 -17.23 3.68
N ARG A 148 8.39 -17.97 4.77
CA ARG A 148 7.77 -19.27 5.02
C ARG A 148 6.26 -19.15 5.17
N GLU A 149 5.77 -18.17 5.93
CA GLU A 149 4.34 -17.96 6.12
C GLU A 149 3.65 -17.48 4.84
N VAL A 150 4.31 -16.63 4.02
CA VAL A 150 3.83 -16.30 2.67
C VAL A 150 3.66 -17.55 1.82
N MET A 151 4.65 -18.45 1.80
CA MET A 151 4.57 -19.71 1.03
C MET A 151 3.49 -20.66 1.54
N SER A 152 3.04 -20.52 2.79
CA SER A 152 1.94 -21.33 3.33
C SER A 152 0.55 -20.80 2.93
N LEU A 153 0.46 -19.60 2.35
CA LEU A 153 -0.79 -19.08 1.80
C LEU A 153 -1.09 -19.72 0.43
N GLY A 154 -2.35 -19.75 0.05
CA GLY A 154 -2.75 -20.23 -1.27
C GLY A 154 -2.22 -19.34 -2.41
N ASP A 155 -1.98 -19.92 -3.58
CA ASP A 155 -1.44 -19.23 -4.77
C ASP A 155 -2.24 -17.99 -5.16
N SER A 156 -3.56 -18.01 -5.00
CA SER A 156 -4.41 -16.85 -5.29
C SER A 156 -4.09 -15.68 -4.36
N ALA A 157 -3.90 -15.94 -3.08
CA ALA A 157 -3.53 -14.92 -2.10
C ALA A 157 -2.13 -14.35 -2.40
N VAL A 158 -1.14 -15.21 -2.60
CA VAL A 158 0.25 -14.79 -2.87
C VAL A 158 0.34 -13.86 -4.08
N LYS A 159 -0.40 -14.13 -5.16
CA LYS A 159 -0.43 -13.28 -6.37
C LYS A 159 -0.95 -11.87 -6.14
N LYS A 160 -1.64 -11.64 -5.03
CA LYS A 160 -2.20 -10.33 -4.64
C LYS A 160 -1.35 -9.62 -3.58
N LEU A 161 -0.26 -10.24 -3.10
CA LEU A 161 0.58 -9.63 -2.08
C LEU A 161 1.65 -8.72 -2.69
N SER A 162 2.01 -7.73 -1.92
CA SER A 162 3.23 -6.92 -2.09
C SER A 162 3.79 -6.55 -0.72
N VAL A 163 5.05 -6.13 -0.68
CA VAL A 163 5.72 -5.77 0.58
C VAL A 163 6.31 -4.37 0.48
N CYS A 164 6.28 -3.59 1.57
CA CYS A 164 6.84 -2.24 1.58
C CYS A 164 7.97 -2.06 2.59
N ASN A 165 8.85 -1.07 2.31
CA ASN A 165 9.99 -0.74 3.16
C ASN A 165 9.57 0.03 4.43
N ASP A 166 10.41 -0.09 5.47
CA ASP A 166 10.23 0.51 6.79
C ASP A 166 11.16 1.70 7.02
N GLU A 167 10.75 2.60 7.95
CA GLU A 167 11.47 3.81 8.32
C GLU A 167 12.65 3.57 9.27
N LYS A 168 12.61 2.52 10.11
CA LYS A 168 13.64 2.28 11.13
C LYS A 168 14.83 1.52 10.53
N PRO A 169 16.09 1.99 10.75
CA PRO A 169 17.28 1.26 10.27
C PRO A 169 17.42 -0.16 10.82
N SER A 170 16.77 -0.47 11.95
CA SER A 170 16.68 -1.82 12.49
C SER A 170 15.69 -2.74 11.76
N LEU A 171 14.85 -2.18 10.89
CA LEU A 171 13.87 -2.90 10.08
C LEU A 171 14.33 -3.02 8.62
N PHE A 172 13.40 -3.16 7.69
CA PHE A 172 13.67 -3.64 6.33
C PHE A 172 13.65 -2.51 5.31
N SER A 173 14.80 -2.21 4.74
CA SER A 173 14.98 -1.30 3.60
C SER A 173 14.60 -1.97 2.28
N VAL A 174 14.57 -1.20 1.18
CA VAL A 174 14.37 -1.75 -0.19
C VAL A 174 15.42 -2.81 -0.52
N THR A 175 16.69 -2.58 -0.12
CA THR A 175 17.77 -3.55 -0.34
C THR A 175 17.50 -4.88 0.36
N ASP A 176 17.01 -4.82 1.61
CA ASP A 176 16.66 -6.02 2.37
C ASP A 176 15.48 -6.77 1.74
N LEU A 177 14.44 -6.03 1.32
CA LEU A 177 13.26 -6.61 0.67
C LEU A 177 13.61 -7.26 -0.66
N LEU A 178 14.48 -6.63 -1.45
CA LEU A 178 14.93 -7.20 -2.72
C LEU A 178 15.67 -8.52 -2.49
N SER A 179 16.68 -8.51 -1.61
CA SER A 179 17.55 -9.67 -1.38
C SER A 179 16.87 -10.81 -0.61
N GLY A 180 16.00 -10.47 0.33
CA GLY A 180 15.41 -11.46 1.24
C GLY A 180 14.00 -11.90 0.90
N VAL A 181 13.18 -11.01 0.31
CA VAL A 181 11.76 -11.32 0.02
C VAL A 181 11.55 -11.57 -1.47
N PHE A 182 11.90 -10.60 -2.31
CA PHE A 182 11.64 -10.72 -3.75
C PHE A 182 12.32 -11.96 -4.35
N TYR A 183 13.61 -12.17 -4.09
CA TYR A 183 14.30 -13.37 -4.59
C TYR A 183 13.85 -14.68 -3.95
N SER A 184 13.21 -14.64 -2.77
CA SER A 184 12.76 -15.84 -2.08
C SER A 184 11.33 -16.26 -2.47
N VAL A 185 10.40 -15.29 -2.54
CA VAL A 185 8.96 -15.55 -2.71
C VAL A 185 8.29 -14.71 -3.80
N GLY A 186 9.05 -13.88 -4.52
CA GLY A 186 8.58 -13.14 -5.70
C GLY A 186 7.64 -11.97 -5.42
N LEU A 187 7.48 -11.53 -4.17
CA LEU A 187 6.58 -10.42 -3.86
C LEU A 187 7.12 -9.09 -4.39
N PRO A 188 6.33 -8.30 -5.15
CA PRO A 188 6.74 -7.00 -5.62
C PRO A 188 6.88 -6.01 -4.46
N ILE A 189 7.77 -5.04 -4.64
CA ILE A 189 8.07 -4.02 -3.63
C ILE A 189 7.25 -2.76 -3.91
N VAL A 190 6.43 -2.36 -2.94
CA VAL A 190 5.79 -1.04 -2.86
C VAL A 190 6.77 -0.09 -2.18
N PHE A 191 7.33 0.84 -2.94
CA PHE A 191 8.25 1.82 -2.39
C PHE A 191 7.51 2.87 -1.57
N ARG A 192 7.94 3.05 -0.30
CA ARG A 192 7.47 4.13 0.55
C ARG A 192 8.54 5.21 0.63
N PHE A 193 8.21 6.42 0.17
CA PHE A 193 9.17 7.51 0.00
C PHE A 193 9.74 8.01 1.35
N LEU A 194 8.88 8.44 2.27
CA LEU A 194 9.32 8.99 3.56
C LEU A 194 10.09 7.97 4.41
N PRO A 195 9.65 6.72 4.57
CA PRO A 195 10.43 5.68 5.23
C PRO A 195 11.83 5.49 4.64
N HIS A 196 11.98 5.55 3.31
CA HIS A 196 13.28 5.42 2.67
C HIS A 196 14.28 6.53 3.06
N GLN A 197 13.81 7.73 3.37
CA GLN A 197 14.68 8.82 3.82
C GLN A 197 15.38 8.53 5.15
N PHE A 198 14.76 7.70 6.00
CA PHE A 198 15.30 7.29 7.31
C PHE A 198 16.00 5.93 7.26
N ASN A 199 15.63 5.07 6.31
CA ASN A 199 16.20 3.74 6.15
C ASN A 199 16.46 3.45 4.66
N SER A 200 17.48 4.10 4.11
CA SER A 200 17.82 4.01 2.68
C SER A 200 18.41 2.67 2.26
N GLY A 201 18.94 1.86 3.21
CA GLY A 201 19.66 0.64 2.89
C GLY A 201 20.88 0.85 1.98
N GLY A 202 21.45 2.08 2.00
CA GLY A 202 22.59 2.46 1.17
C GLY A 202 22.25 2.92 -0.24
N LEU A 203 20.97 2.98 -0.61
CA LEU A 203 20.51 3.41 -1.94
C LEU A 203 20.12 4.89 -1.94
N SER A 204 20.38 5.58 -3.05
CA SER A 204 19.70 6.83 -3.34
C SER A 204 18.21 6.58 -3.62
N THR A 205 17.39 7.61 -3.47
CA THR A 205 15.94 7.52 -3.79
C THR A 205 15.72 7.04 -5.21
N ARG A 206 16.51 7.52 -6.17
CA ARG A 206 16.39 7.11 -7.57
C ARG A 206 16.68 5.62 -7.76
N GLU A 207 17.77 5.11 -7.18
CA GLU A 207 18.13 3.68 -7.24
C GLU A 207 17.02 2.83 -6.61
N ALA A 208 16.52 3.22 -5.44
CA ALA A 208 15.44 2.50 -4.76
C ALA A 208 14.15 2.45 -5.60
N TYR A 209 13.80 3.56 -6.29
CA TYR A 209 12.67 3.59 -7.23
C TYR A 209 12.84 2.56 -8.35
N PHE A 210 13.98 2.58 -9.05
CA PHE A 210 14.23 1.66 -10.17
C PHE A 210 14.23 0.20 -9.70
N LEU A 211 14.83 -0.09 -8.56
CA LEU A 211 14.83 -1.44 -7.99
C LEU A 211 13.42 -1.89 -7.62
N ALA A 212 12.63 -1.05 -6.96
CA ALA A 212 11.25 -1.40 -6.61
C ALA A 212 10.41 -1.65 -7.87
N VAL A 213 10.49 -0.79 -8.89
CA VAL A 213 9.78 -1.00 -10.18
C VAL A 213 10.18 -2.31 -10.83
N SER A 214 11.47 -2.69 -10.80
CA SER A 214 11.96 -3.93 -11.43
C SER A 214 11.38 -5.21 -10.80
N THR A 215 10.79 -5.12 -9.60
CA THR A 215 10.14 -6.27 -8.93
C THR A 215 8.70 -6.49 -9.39
N TRP A 216 8.10 -5.53 -10.08
CA TRP A 216 6.72 -5.65 -10.53
C TRP A 216 6.62 -6.48 -11.81
N PRO A 217 5.62 -7.36 -11.92
CA PRO A 217 5.40 -8.15 -13.12
C PRO A 217 5.21 -7.27 -14.36
N GLY A 218 5.74 -7.70 -15.49
CA GLY A 218 5.58 -6.98 -16.76
C GLY A 218 4.12 -6.75 -17.11
N GLY A 219 3.80 -5.52 -17.55
CA GLY A 219 2.44 -5.10 -17.89
C GLY A 219 1.58 -4.62 -16.71
N LYS A 220 2.07 -4.72 -15.45
CA LYS A 220 1.40 -4.10 -14.29
C LYS A 220 2.05 -2.75 -13.97
N VAL A 221 1.22 -1.74 -13.72
CA VAL A 221 1.69 -0.43 -13.24
C VAL A 221 2.06 -0.54 -11.76
N PRO A 222 3.32 -0.27 -11.38
CA PRO A 222 3.75 -0.28 -9.99
C PRO A 222 2.98 0.75 -9.16
N ILE A 223 2.73 0.42 -7.89
CA ILE A 223 2.14 1.36 -6.94
C ILE A 223 3.16 1.73 -5.88
N PHE A 224 3.25 3.02 -5.56
CA PHE A 224 4.14 3.56 -4.55
C PHE A 224 3.35 4.35 -3.51
N ILE A 225 3.91 4.49 -2.31
CA ILE A 225 3.33 5.30 -1.25
C ILE A 225 4.20 6.53 -1.02
N HIS A 226 3.60 7.71 -1.10
CA HIS A 226 4.29 8.97 -0.94
C HIS A 226 3.74 9.78 0.24
N SER A 227 4.65 10.28 1.05
CA SER A 227 4.41 11.26 2.10
C SER A 227 5.64 12.14 2.26
N GLU A 228 5.45 13.35 2.76
CA GLU A 228 6.51 14.24 3.19
C GLU A 228 6.58 14.26 4.72
N SER A 229 7.74 14.60 5.28
CA SER A 229 7.92 14.69 6.73
C SER A 229 7.11 15.86 7.31
N SER A 230 6.52 15.66 8.49
CA SER A 230 5.90 16.75 9.26
C SER A 230 6.90 17.79 9.77
N GLU A 231 8.18 17.42 9.82
CA GLU A 231 9.27 18.27 10.30
C GLU A 231 10.45 18.17 9.33
N VAL A 232 10.97 19.33 8.92
CA VAL A 232 12.17 19.45 8.08
C VAL A 232 13.11 20.50 8.65
N ASP A 233 14.42 20.33 8.39
CA ASP A 233 15.42 21.36 8.72
C ASP A 233 15.39 22.52 7.71
N GLU A 234 16.28 23.50 7.93
CA GLU A 234 16.45 24.68 7.05
C GLU A 234 16.85 24.33 5.60
N ASN A 235 17.42 23.13 5.39
CA ASN A 235 17.82 22.62 4.08
C ASN A 235 16.74 21.70 3.44
N GLY A 236 15.60 21.52 4.11
CA GLY A 236 14.51 20.63 3.67
C GLY A 236 14.77 19.14 3.90
N VAL A 237 15.71 18.80 4.80
CA VAL A 237 15.96 17.40 5.20
C VAL A 237 14.91 16.96 6.20
N SER A 238 14.31 15.81 5.99
CA SER A 238 13.29 15.24 6.89
C SER A 238 13.87 14.91 8.26
N LEU A 239 13.24 15.43 9.30
CA LEU A 239 13.61 15.22 10.71
C LEU A 239 12.70 14.23 11.42
N SER A 240 11.49 14.00 10.91
CA SER A 240 10.49 13.11 11.50
C SER A 240 9.97 12.09 10.47
N PRO A 241 9.83 10.80 10.83
CA PRO A 241 9.16 9.82 9.97
C PRO A 241 7.62 9.95 9.98
N VAL A 242 7.07 10.91 10.72
CA VAL A 242 5.64 11.18 10.77
C VAL A 242 5.22 11.95 9.51
N PRO A 243 4.20 11.47 8.78
CA PRO A 243 3.70 12.16 7.62
C PRO A 243 3.12 13.55 7.92
N SER A 244 3.35 14.49 7.02
CA SER A 244 2.74 15.82 7.02
C SER A 244 1.31 15.76 6.48
N ASP A 245 0.44 16.64 6.98
CA ASP A 245 -0.90 16.87 6.42
C ASP A 245 -0.89 17.54 5.05
N LYS A 246 0.26 18.09 4.64
CA LYS A 246 0.40 18.82 3.39
C LYS A 246 1.63 18.34 2.63
N LEU A 247 1.44 18.12 1.35
CA LEU A 247 2.55 17.89 0.42
C LEU A 247 2.90 19.20 -0.28
N LEU A 248 4.15 19.60 -0.20
CA LEU A 248 4.66 20.87 -0.71
C LEU A 248 5.38 20.72 -2.05
N HIS A 249 5.67 19.48 -2.45
CA HIS A 249 6.45 19.20 -3.65
C HIS A 249 5.71 18.25 -4.61
N ARG A 250 6.11 18.31 -5.88
CA ARG A 250 5.68 17.31 -6.87
C ARG A 250 6.37 15.99 -6.61
N ILE A 251 5.60 14.92 -6.69
CA ILE A 251 6.12 13.57 -6.54
C ILE A 251 7.16 13.28 -7.62
N PRO A 252 8.39 12.86 -7.24
CA PRO A 252 9.41 12.48 -8.20
C PRO A 252 9.07 11.13 -8.83
N THR A 253 8.98 11.08 -10.15
CA THR A 253 8.74 9.81 -10.87
C THR A 253 9.98 9.27 -11.55
N PHE A 254 11.01 10.09 -11.71
CA PHE A 254 12.25 9.77 -12.45
C PHE A 254 12.01 9.24 -13.88
N GLY A 255 10.88 9.58 -14.49
CA GLY A 255 10.51 9.08 -15.81
C GLY A 255 9.82 7.72 -15.81
N LEU A 256 9.55 7.13 -14.65
CA LEU A 256 8.82 5.88 -14.50
C LEU A 256 7.31 6.11 -14.52
N GLU A 257 6.60 5.15 -15.09
CA GLU A 257 5.15 5.11 -15.06
C GLU A 257 4.70 4.38 -13.79
N ILE A 258 4.15 5.12 -12.83
CA ILE A 258 3.74 4.63 -11.52
C ILE A 258 2.41 5.23 -11.09
N ASP A 259 1.64 4.51 -10.30
CA ASP A 259 0.54 5.05 -9.51
C ASP A 259 1.03 5.36 -8.09
N VAL A 260 0.42 6.36 -7.46
CA VAL A 260 0.84 6.79 -6.13
C VAL A 260 -0.33 6.86 -5.17
N ILE A 261 -0.14 6.26 -4.01
CA ILE A 261 -1.00 6.43 -2.84
C ILE A 261 -0.36 7.48 -1.93
N LEU A 262 -1.09 8.54 -1.63
CA LEU A 262 -0.68 9.55 -0.66
C LEU A 262 -0.94 9.04 0.76
N ASP A 263 0.10 8.97 1.57
CA ASP A 263 0.00 8.67 3.00
C ASP A 263 0.05 10.00 3.77
N ILE A 264 -1.13 10.61 3.93
CA ILE A 264 -1.34 11.91 4.58
C ILE A 264 -2.43 11.79 5.65
N PRO A 265 -2.24 12.32 6.85
CA PRO A 265 -3.20 12.23 7.96
C PRO A 265 -4.60 12.79 7.62
N SER A 266 -4.64 13.88 6.87
CA SER A 266 -5.91 14.50 6.42
C SER A 266 -6.67 13.73 5.32
N GLY A 267 -6.15 12.56 4.89
CA GLY A 267 -6.86 11.64 3.99
C GLY A 267 -7.37 12.29 2.70
N LEU A 268 -8.68 12.19 2.48
CA LEU A 268 -9.35 12.70 1.28
C LEU A 268 -9.12 14.20 1.06
N GLU A 269 -9.26 15.03 2.11
CA GLU A 269 -9.09 16.49 2.00
C GLU A 269 -7.68 16.87 1.56
N GLY A 270 -6.66 16.22 2.14
CA GLY A 270 -5.26 16.42 1.75
C GLY A 270 -4.99 16.00 0.32
N CYS A 271 -5.57 14.88 -0.13
CA CYS A 271 -5.45 14.42 -1.51
C CYS A 271 -6.08 15.42 -2.49
N ILE A 272 -7.30 15.90 -2.23
CA ILE A 272 -7.96 16.92 -3.04
C ILE A 272 -7.13 18.20 -3.07
N GLY A 273 -6.65 18.67 -1.91
CA GLY A 273 -5.80 19.85 -1.79
C GLY A 273 -4.50 19.71 -2.60
N TYR A 274 -3.86 18.54 -2.57
CA TYR A 274 -2.68 18.25 -3.38
C TYR A 274 -2.99 18.32 -4.87
N LEU A 275 -4.05 17.65 -5.32
CA LEU A 275 -4.44 17.63 -6.74
C LEU A 275 -4.80 19.04 -7.27
N ALA A 276 -5.52 19.83 -6.49
CA ALA A 276 -5.90 21.21 -6.85
C ALA A 276 -4.67 22.13 -7.03
N ASN A 277 -3.62 21.90 -6.23
CA ASN A 277 -2.42 22.74 -6.24
C ASN A 277 -1.26 22.13 -7.04
N TYR A 278 -1.40 20.95 -7.62
CA TYR A 278 -0.30 20.19 -8.23
C TYR A 278 0.56 21.00 -9.23
N ILE A 279 -0.07 21.83 -10.05
CA ILE A 279 0.63 22.63 -11.08
C ILE A 279 1.54 23.69 -10.44
N SER A 280 1.14 24.25 -9.29
CA SER A 280 1.88 25.29 -8.56
C SER A 280 2.99 24.73 -7.66
N LEU A 281 2.98 23.43 -7.38
CA LEU A 281 3.96 22.79 -6.51
C LEU A 281 5.37 22.83 -7.12
N ARG A 282 6.36 22.98 -6.25
CA ARG A 282 7.77 22.95 -6.65
C ARG A 282 8.22 21.51 -6.93
N PRO A 283 9.17 21.31 -7.86
CA PRO A 283 9.85 20.02 -7.96
C PRO A 283 10.55 19.69 -6.63
N MET A 284 10.45 18.44 -6.18
CA MET A 284 11.18 18.00 -5.01
C MET A 284 12.68 17.97 -5.29
N VAL A 285 13.47 18.62 -4.45
CA VAL A 285 14.93 18.54 -4.50
C VAL A 285 15.33 17.28 -3.74
N ILE A 286 15.76 16.25 -4.47
CA ILE A 286 16.28 15.04 -3.87
C ILE A 286 17.77 15.22 -3.64
N ASN A 287 18.16 15.52 -2.41
CA ASN A 287 19.55 15.60 -2.04
C ASN A 287 20.23 14.25 -2.29
N LYS A 288 21.39 14.27 -2.96
CA LYS A 288 22.23 13.09 -3.04
C LYS A 288 22.60 12.70 -1.61
N VAL A 289 22.22 11.49 -1.20
CA VAL A 289 22.68 10.93 0.09
C VAL A 289 24.19 11.09 0.12
N GLY A 290 24.68 11.94 1.05
CA GLY A 290 26.10 12.15 1.21
C GLY A 290 26.75 10.81 1.57
N ARG A 291 27.68 10.37 0.72
CA ARG A 291 28.60 9.30 1.11
C ARG A 291 29.39 9.83 2.31
N LYS A 292 29.04 9.37 3.52
CA LYS A 292 29.96 9.42 4.67
C LYS A 292 30.66 8.09 4.78
#